data_701081b46029f7d59d43c537d59a10d9
#
_entry.id   701081b46029f7d59d43c537d59a10d9
#
_cell.length_a   1.000
_cell.length_b   1.000
_cell.length_c   1.000
_cell.angle_alpha   90.00
_cell.angle_beta   90.00
_cell.angle_gamma   90.00
#
_symmetry.space_group_name_H-M   'P 1'
#
loop_
_entity.id
_entity.type
_entity.pdbx_description
1 polymer ?
#
loop_
_entity_poly.entity_id
_entity_poly.type
_entity_poly.pdbx_seq_one_letter_code
_entity_poly.pdbx_strand_id
1 'polypeptide(L)'
;MKTIRNILMGAILLLSAAYPSGAKAQVSLNSYFNVDWQFNIPLGNSFSNGASGWGMNFEGGYYLTREFSIGAFLNFHTNNEYFSRRTIALSETLSMSSRQQHQMFTLPFGVAMRYRIMEADFQPYVGMKLGMCYSEFNNYYYIFEKSQDRWGFYMSPEVGFNYYPWANGVGFHMALYYSFATNKCNIMSYKQSTLNNIGFRLGVAF
;
A
#
# COMPACT_ATOMS: atom_id res chain seq x y z
N MET A 1 13.03 1.68 -13.66
CA MET A 1 13.42 0.45 -12.93
C MET A 1 14.70 0.59 -12.07
N LYS A 2 15.78 1.25 -12.50
CA LYS A 2 16.99 1.42 -11.67
C LYS A 2 16.75 2.26 -10.40
N THR A 3 15.95 3.31 -10.49
CA THR A 3 15.67 4.23 -9.38
C THR A 3 14.88 3.57 -8.26
N ILE A 4 13.84 2.79 -8.57
CA ILE A 4 13.01 2.06 -7.60
C ILE A 4 13.84 1.01 -6.85
N ARG A 5 14.71 0.29 -7.56
CA ARG A 5 15.62 -0.68 -6.94
C ARG A 5 16.56 -0.01 -5.94
N ASN A 6 17.06 1.18 -6.25
CA ASN A 6 17.95 1.92 -5.35
C ASN A 6 17.21 2.46 -4.12
N ILE A 7 15.95 2.89 -4.28
CA ILE A 7 15.10 3.32 -3.16
C ILE A 7 14.77 2.12 -2.25
N LEU A 8 14.42 0.97 -2.84
CA LEU A 8 14.15 -0.25 -2.07
C LEU A 8 15.40 -0.74 -1.32
N MET A 9 16.56 -0.73 -1.97
CA MET A 9 17.83 -1.08 -1.31
C MET A 9 18.19 -0.08 -0.20
N GLY A 10 17.95 1.21 -0.39
CA GLY A 10 18.12 2.22 0.64
C GLY A 10 17.19 2.03 1.84
N ALA A 11 15.93 1.68 1.61
CA ALA A 11 14.97 1.40 2.67
C ALA A 11 15.34 0.12 3.45
N ILE A 12 15.80 -0.93 2.78
CA ILE A 12 16.27 -2.18 3.42
C ILE A 12 17.54 -1.91 4.25
N LEU A 13 18.47 -1.10 3.75
CA LEU A 13 19.67 -0.70 4.50
C LEU A 13 19.35 0.16 5.73
N LEU A 14 18.39 1.08 5.65
CA LEU A 14 17.91 1.86 6.79
C LEU A 14 17.20 1.00 7.82
N LEU A 15 16.40 0.01 7.40
CA LEU A 15 15.76 -0.96 8.28
C LEU A 15 16.80 -1.87 8.97
N SER A 16 17.86 -2.29 8.27
CA SER A 16 18.92 -3.12 8.87
C SER A 16 19.81 -2.33 9.84
N ALA A 17 20.02 -1.03 9.62
CA ALA A 17 20.76 -0.15 10.53
C ALA A 17 19.99 0.22 11.80
N ALA A 18 18.64 0.14 11.76
CA ALA A 18 17.77 0.39 12.89
C ALA A 18 17.61 -0.81 13.84
N TYR A 19 18.22 -1.97 13.53
CA TYR A 19 18.26 -3.11 14.44
C TYR A 19 19.34 -2.90 15.50
N PRO A 20 19.00 -2.55 16.75
CA PRO A 20 19.97 -2.57 17.84
C PRO A 20 20.33 -4.04 18.08
N SER A 21 21.60 -4.38 17.82
CA SER A 21 22.18 -5.67 18.15
C SER A 21 22.13 -5.88 19.66
N GLY A 22 21.10 -6.56 20.15
CA GLY A 22 20.92 -6.84 21.57
C GLY A 22 19.51 -6.73 22.11
N ALA A 23 18.54 -6.31 21.32
CA ALA A 23 17.14 -6.35 21.73
C ALA A 23 16.68 -7.81 21.84
N LYS A 24 16.70 -8.36 23.05
CA LYS A 24 15.77 -9.43 23.41
C LYS A 24 14.41 -8.86 23.05
N ALA A 25 13.65 -9.55 22.18
CA ALA A 25 12.29 -9.19 21.86
C ALA A 25 11.42 -9.37 23.10
N GLN A 26 11.57 -8.46 24.05
CA GLN A 26 10.64 -8.28 25.12
C GLN A 26 9.52 -7.47 24.47
N VAL A 27 8.46 -8.15 24.06
CA VAL A 27 7.26 -7.51 23.54
C VAL A 27 6.80 -6.56 24.62
N SER A 28 7.17 -5.30 24.47
CA SER A 28 6.62 -4.24 25.29
C SER A 28 5.13 -4.20 24.93
N LEU A 29 4.26 -4.40 25.90
CA LEU A 29 2.79 -4.27 25.76
C LEU A 29 2.37 -2.91 25.15
N ASN A 30 3.32 -2.01 24.98
CA ASN A 30 3.13 -0.64 24.51
C ASN A 30 3.50 -0.42 23.03
N SER A 31 4.04 -1.42 22.34
CA SER A 31 4.39 -1.28 20.90
C SER A 31 3.85 -2.46 20.11
N TYR A 32 3.62 -2.23 18.84
CA TYR A 32 3.27 -3.28 17.88
C TYR A 32 4.03 -3.06 16.57
N PHE A 33 4.26 -4.15 15.86
CA PHE A 33 4.81 -4.11 14.51
C PHE A 33 4.14 -5.19 13.67
N ASN A 34 3.55 -4.80 12.55
CA ASN A 34 2.85 -5.70 11.63
C ASN A 34 3.55 -5.72 10.27
N VAL A 35 3.69 -6.92 9.74
CA VAL A 35 4.15 -7.17 8.36
C VAL A 35 3.06 -7.96 7.66
N ASP A 36 2.43 -7.35 6.67
CA ASP A 36 1.27 -7.92 6.02
C ASP A 36 1.46 -8.07 4.52
N TRP A 37 0.98 -9.15 3.99
CA TRP A 37 0.60 -9.26 2.60
C TRP A 37 -0.71 -8.51 2.37
N GLN A 38 -0.78 -7.76 1.28
CA GLN A 38 -1.92 -6.90 0.95
C GLN A 38 -2.53 -7.29 -0.39
N PHE A 39 -3.84 -7.48 -0.38
CA PHE A 39 -4.67 -7.64 -1.56
C PHE A 39 -5.54 -6.42 -1.75
N ASN A 40 -5.61 -5.91 -3.00
CA ASN A 40 -6.45 -4.76 -3.33
C ASN A 40 -7.29 -4.94 -4.58
N ILE A 41 -8.47 -4.30 -4.50
CA ILE A 41 -9.45 -4.21 -5.59
C ILE A 41 -9.65 -2.71 -5.84
N PRO A 42 -9.20 -2.18 -6.98
CA PRO A 42 -9.49 -0.82 -7.38
C PRO A 42 -10.98 -0.58 -7.58
N LEU A 43 -11.46 0.57 -7.12
CA LEU A 43 -12.85 0.97 -7.28
C LEU A 43 -12.96 2.13 -8.28
N GLY A 44 -13.55 1.86 -9.44
CA GLY A 44 -13.78 2.87 -10.46
C GLY A 44 -12.51 3.47 -11.08
N ASN A 45 -11.44 2.70 -11.14
CA ASN A 45 -10.20 3.13 -11.77
C ASN A 45 -10.25 2.88 -13.27
N SER A 46 -10.17 3.95 -14.06
CA SER A 46 -10.21 3.86 -15.52
C SER A 46 -8.87 3.43 -16.13
N PHE A 47 -7.77 3.52 -15.40
CA PHE A 47 -6.42 3.18 -15.87
C PHE A 47 -6.06 1.71 -15.63
N SER A 48 -6.36 1.19 -14.43
CA SER A 48 -6.14 -0.21 -14.08
C SER A 48 -7.18 -0.65 -13.05
N ASN A 49 -8.12 -1.49 -13.45
CA ASN A 49 -9.23 -1.98 -12.64
C ASN A 49 -9.01 -3.43 -12.17
N GLY A 50 -7.89 -4.03 -12.53
CA GLY A 50 -7.54 -5.38 -12.14
C GLY A 50 -7.24 -5.50 -10.64
N ALA A 51 -7.90 -6.44 -9.96
CA ALA A 51 -7.55 -6.79 -8.59
C ALA A 51 -6.13 -7.34 -8.51
N SER A 52 -5.39 -7.05 -7.46
CA SER A 52 -4.00 -7.46 -7.31
C SER A 52 -3.65 -7.89 -5.90
N GLY A 53 -2.91 -9.00 -5.79
CA GLY A 53 -2.27 -9.46 -4.57
C GLY A 53 -0.78 -9.10 -4.47
N TRP A 54 -0.28 -8.24 -5.36
CA TRP A 54 1.11 -7.78 -5.32
C TRP A 54 1.25 -6.53 -4.44
N GLY A 55 1.13 -6.73 -3.14
CA GLY A 55 1.29 -5.65 -2.18
C GLY A 55 1.75 -6.15 -0.82
N MET A 56 2.43 -5.27 -0.09
CA MET A 56 2.82 -5.47 1.30
C MET A 56 2.57 -4.19 2.10
N ASN A 57 2.29 -4.37 3.38
CA ASN A 57 2.13 -3.30 4.34
C ASN A 57 3.05 -3.56 5.53
N PHE A 58 3.77 -2.53 5.92
CA PHE A 58 4.59 -2.48 7.13
C PHE A 58 4.02 -1.38 8.01
N GLU A 59 3.74 -1.71 9.23
CA GLU A 59 3.20 -0.76 10.18
C GLU A 59 3.78 -1.02 11.56
N GLY A 60 4.23 0.04 12.20
CA GLY A 60 4.74 -0.02 13.56
C GLY A 60 4.30 1.19 14.35
N GLY A 61 3.92 0.98 15.61
CA GLY A 61 3.43 2.05 16.46
C GLY A 61 3.63 1.79 17.94
N TYR A 62 3.37 2.82 18.68
CA TYR A 62 3.47 2.83 20.14
C TYR A 62 2.12 3.24 20.75
N TYR A 63 1.67 2.50 21.74
CA TYR A 63 0.47 2.80 22.51
C TYR A 63 0.74 3.94 23.50
N LEU A 64 0.14 5.09 23.28
CA LEU A 64 0.18 6.24 24.18
C LEU A 64 -0.71 6.04 25.40
N THR A 65 -1.81 5.33 25.20
CA THR A 65 -2.73 4.89 26.24
C THR A 65 -2.99 3.38 26.03
N ARG A 66 -3.73 2.75 26.92
CA ARG A 66 -4.11 1.32 26.73
C ARG A 66 -4.87 1.04 25.46
N GLU A 67 -5.54 2.05 24.92
CA GLU A 67 -6.45 1.92 23.77
C GLU A 67 -5.91 2.59 22.52
N PHE A 68 -5.24 3.74 22.66
CA PHE A 68 -4.83 4.58 21.54
C PHE A 68 -3.34 4.46 21.25
N SER A 69 -3.02 4.19 19.99
CA SER A 69 -1.65 4.15 19.49
C SER A 69 -1.44 5.12 18.32
N ILE A 70 -0.22 5.56 18.18
CA ILE A 70 0.29 6.31 17.04
C ILE A 70 1.55 5.63 16.52
N GLY A 71 1.72 5.63 15.22
CA GLY A 71 2.85 4.98 14.57
C GLY A 71 3.08 5.47 13.16
N ALA A 72 3.91 4.73 12.45
CA ALA A 72 4.20 4.97 11.05
C ALA A 72 3.82 3.74 10.22
N PHE A 73 3.50 3.98 8.97
CA PHE A 73 3.28 2.92 7.99
C PHE A 73 4.03 3.19 6.70
N LEU A 74 4.41 2.12 6.05
CA LEU A 74 4.90 2.08 4.69
C LEU A 74 4.18 0.95 3.97
N ASN A 75 3.58 1.27 2.85
CA ASN A 75 2.79 0.33 2.09
C ASN A 75 3.22 0.39 0.62
N PHE A 76 3.18 -0.70 -0.10
CA PHE A 76 3.33 -0.67 -1.55
C PHE A 76 2.40 -1.70 -2.19
N HIS A 77 1.91 -1.38 -3.37
CA HIS A 77 1.17 -2.33 -4.19
C HIS A 77 1.29 -1.98 -5.68
N THR A 78 1.11 -3.01 -6.50
CA THR A 78 1.14 -2.89 -7.95
C THR A 78 -0.12 -3.51 -8.53
N ASN A 79 -0.83 -2.75 -9.34
CA ASN A 79 -1.96 -3.23 -10.12
C ASN A 79 -1.56 -3.29 -11.59
N ASN A 80 -1.87 -4.42 -12.23
CA ASN A 80 -1.60 -4.64 -13.65
C ASN A 80 -2.90 -4.97 -14.37
N GLU A 81 -3.08 -4.37 -15.55
CA GLU A 81 -4.21 -4.68 -16.41
C GLU A 81 -3.75 -4.83 -17.86
N TYR A 82 -4.20 -5.91 -18.50
CA TYR A 82 -3.89 -6.20 -19.90
C TYR A 82 -5.11 -5.90 -20.75
N PHE A 83 -4.92 -5.02 -21.74
CA PHE A 83 -5.93 -4.75 -22.74
C PHE A 83 -5.58 -5.45 -24.06
N SER A 84 -6.58 -6.19 -24.57
CA SER A 84 -6.51 -6.71 -25.93
C SER A 84 -6.36 -5.57 -26.92
N ARG A 85 -5.95 -5.88 -28.15
CA ARG A 85 -5.73 -4.90 -29.21
C ARG A 85 -6.88 -3.90 -29.29
N ARG A 86 -6.57 -2.64 -29.00
CA ARG A 86 -7.48 -1.48 -29.10
C ARG A 86 -6.86 -0.42 -29.97
N THR A 87 -7.73 0.28 -30.74
CA THR A 87 -7.32 1.45 -31.51
C THR A 87 -7.52 2.70 -30.67
N ILE A 88 -6.45 3.47 -30.49
CA ILE A 88 -6.47 4.73 -29.75
C ILE A 88 -6.17 5.85 -30.72
N ALA A 89 -6.97 6.91 -30.68
CA ALA A 89 -6.67 8.16 -31.37
C ALA A 89 -5.56 8.89 -30.62
N LEU A 90 -4.42 9.10 -31.27
CA LEU A 90 -3.29 9.90 -30.76
C LEU A 90 -3.45 11.38 -31.11
N SER A 91 -4.12 11.67 -32.19
CA SER A 91 -4.48 12.98 -32.72
C SER A 91 -5.72 12.86 -33.58
N GLU A 92 -6.29 13.97 -34.02
CA GLU A 92 -7.44 13.99 -34.96
C GLU A 92 -7.21 13.18 -36.23
N THR A 93 -5.95 13.05 -36.65
CA THR A 93 -5.54 12.38 -37.91
C THR A 93 -4.72 11.10 -37.70
N LEU A 94 -4.31 10.79 -36.46
CA LEU A 94 -3.43 9.66 -36.19
C LEU A 94 -4.06 8.71 -35.17
N SER A 95 -4.23 7.45 -35.54
CA SER A 95 -4.67 6.39 -34.65
C SER A 95 -3.65 5.26 -34.63
N MET A 96 -3.46 4.66 -33.45
CA MET A 96 -2.58 3.51 -33.23
C MET A 96 -3.39 2.32 -32.70
N SER A 97 -3.22 1.15 -33.32
CA SER A 97 -3.82 -0.09 -32.86
C SER A 97 -2.76 -1.00 -32.24
N SER A 98 -2.77 -1.16 -30.94
CA SER A 98 -1.80 -1.96 -30.21
C SER A 98 -2.40 -2.72 -29.02
N ARG A 99 -1.72 -3.76 -28.58
CA ARG A 99 -1.93 -4.35 -27.26
C ARG A 99 -1.33 -3.40 -26.24
N GLN A 100 -2.00 -3.28 -25.08
CA GLN A 100 -1.57 -2.38 -24.00
C GLN A 100 -1.49 -3.14 -22.71
N GLN A 101 -0.45 -2.80 -21.94
CA GLN A 101 -0.34 -3.23 -20.55
C GLN A 101 -0.24 -1.98 -19.70
N HIS A 102 -1.20 -1.82 -18.81
CA HIS A 102 -1.19 -0.77 -17.81
C HIS A 102 -0.63 -1.33 -16.51
N GLN A 103 0.36 -0.67 -15.99
CA GLN A 103 0.94 -0.96 -14.69
C GLN A 103 0.86 0.29 -13.82
N MET A 104 0.25 0.14 -12.66
CA MET A 104 0.17 1.20 -11.66
C MET A 104 0.88 0.72 -10.39
N PHE A 105 1.98 1.39 -10.06
CA PHE A 105 2.68 1.20 -8.80
C PHE A 105 2.30 2.34 -7.85
N THR A 106 2.02 2.00 -6.58
CA THR A 106 1.72 2.98 -5.54
C THR A 106 2.50 2.67 -4.28
N LEU A 107 3.02 3.74 -3.65
CA LEU A 107 3.81 3.70 -2.44
C LEU A 107 3.27 4.74 -1.44
N PRO A 108 2.21 4.45 -0.71
CA PRO A 108 1.75 5.30 0.37
C PRO A 108 2.57 5.07 1.65
N PHE A 109 2.84 6.17 2.36
CA PHE A 109 3.52 6.18 3.64
C PHE A 109 3.05 7.36 4.49
N GLY A 110 3.20 7.24 5.80
CA GLY A 110 2.77 8.30 6.70
C GLY A 110 2.55 7.82 8.14
N VAL A 111 1.56 8.43 8.79
CA VAL A 111 1.21 8.17 10.18
C VAL A 111 0.04 7.20 10.23
N ALA A 112 0.14 6.21 11.11
CA ALA A 112 -0.92 5.27 11.46
C ALA A 112 -1.44 5.60 12.87
N MET A 113 -2.75 5.62 13.02
CA MET A 113 -3.43 5.76 14.29
C MET A 113 -4.36 4.57 14.48
N ARG A 114 -4.34 3.96 15.67
CA ARG A 114 -5.20 2.83 16.01
C ARG A 114 -5.87 3.06 17.35
N TYR A 115 -7.13 2.66 17.41
CA TYR A 115 -7.88 2.52 18.65
C TYR A 115 -8.17 1.04 18.88
N ARG A 116 -7.52 0.46 19.89
CA ARG A 116 -7.70 -0.93 20.31
C ARG A 116 -8.93 -1.02 21.20
N ILE A 117 -9.87 -1.88 20.84
CA ILE A 117 -11.15 -2.02 21.54
C ILE A 117 -10.97 -2.85 22.81
N MET A 118 -10.10 -3.86 22.78
CA MET A 118 -9.90 -4.79 23.88
C MET A 118 -8.42 -5.19 23.98
N GLU A 119 -7.90 -5.26 25.19
CA GLU A 119 -6.56 -5.73 25.51
C GLU A 119 -6.61 -7.16 26.02
N ALA A 120 -6.46 -8.13 25.13
CA ALA A 120 -6.44 -9.56 25.37
C ALA A 120 -5.58 -10.25 24.31
N ASP A 121 -5.56 -11.58 24.28
CA ASP A 121 -4.90 -12.34 23.20
C ASP A 121 -5.51 -12.02 21.83
N PHE A 122 -6.80 -11.72 21.78
CA PHE A 122 -7.51 -11.20 20.62
C PHE A 122 -7.73 -9.70 20.79
N GLN A 123 -7.10 -8.89 19.94
CA GLN A 123 -7.08 -7.44 20.02
C GLN A 123 -7.71 -6.80 18.79
N PRO A 124 -9.04 -6.66 18.75
CA PRO A 124 -9.72 -5.93 17.68
C PRO A 124 -9.43 -4.45 17.78
N TYR A 125 -9.30 -3.80 16.61
CA TYR A 125 -9.02 -2.38 16.54
C TYR A 125 -9.71 -1.71 15.35
N VAL A 126 -9.85 -0.40 15.45
CA VAL A 126 -10.19 0.50 14.34
C VAL A 126 -9.00 1.42 14.10
N GLY A 127 -8.60 1.56 12.86
CA GLY A 127 -7.42 2.34 12.50
C GLY A 127 -7.69 3.36 11.40
N MET A 128 -6.82 4.36 11.35
CA MET A 128 -6.76 5.36 10.30
C MET A 128 -5.30 5.61 9.92
N LYS A 129 -5.01 5.53 8.62
CA LYS A 129 -3.71 5.88 8.06
C LYS A 129 -3.83 7.17 7.26
N LEU A 130 -2.93 8.11 7.53
CA LEU A 130 -2.87 9.41 6.86
C LEU A 130 -1.44 9.67 6.39
N GLY A 131 -1.28 10.13 5.17
CA GLY A 131 0.05 10.40 4.67
C GLY A 131 0.10 10.86 3.22
N MET A 132 1.22 10.58 2.60
CA MET A 132 1.47 10.85 1.18
C MET A 132 1.48 9.54 0.40
N CYS A 133 1.15 9.63 -0.88
CA CYS A 133 1.20 8.52 -1.82
C CYS A 133 2.01 8.93 -3.05
N TYR A 134 3.09 8.22 -3.30
CA TYR A 134 3.77 8.26 -4.59
C TYR A 134 3.12 7.24 -5.52
N SER A 135 2.81 7.63 -6.74
CA SER A 135 2.26 6.72 -7.75
C SER A 135 2.98 6.87 -9.06
N GLU A 136 3.29 5.74 -9.67
CA GLU A 136 3.89 5.63 -10.99
C GLU A 136 2.91 4.89 -11.91
N PHE A 137 2.54 5.54 -13.00
CA PHE A 137 1.64 5.01 -14.01
C PHE A 137 2.43 4.70 -15.27
N ASN A 138 2.56 3.43 -15.61
CA ASN A 138 3.28 2.97 -16.79
C ASN A 138 2.30 2.36 -17.78
N ASN A 139 2.33 2.85 -19.00
CA ASN A 139 1.58 2.29 -20.11
C ASN A 139 2.55 1.80 -21.18
N TYR A 140 2.54 0.49 -21.40
CA TYR A 140 3.39 -0.18 -22.38
C TYR A 140 2.61 -0.40 -23.69
N TYR A 141 3.09 0.23 -24.76
CA TYR A 141 2.59 0.05 -26.11
C TYR A 141 3.67 -0.66 -26.91
N TYR A 142 3.61 -1.93 -27.08
CA TYR A 142 4.52 -2.80 -27.83
C TYR A 142 5.99 -2.31 -28.01
N ILE A 143 6.22 -1.07 -28.45
CA ILE A 143 7.55 -0.46 -28.70
C ILE A 143 7.76 0.81 -27.85
N PHE A 144 6.68 1.44 -27.37
CA PHE A 144 6.73 2.70 -26.62
C PHE A 144 6.25 2.50 -25.19
N GLU A 145 6.97 3.08 -24.26
CA GLU A 145 6.58 3.21 -22.86
C GLU A 145 6.26 4.68 -22.58
N LYS A 146 5.13 4.92 -21.92
CA LYS A 146 4.80 6.23 -21.38
C LYS A 146 4.61 6.10 -19.88
N SER A 147 5.48 6.78 -19.14
CA SER A 147 5.46 6.82 -17.67
C SER A 147 4.99 8.19 -17.19
N GLN A 148 4.28 8.22 -16.08
CA GLN A 148 3.90 9.42 -15.36
C GLN A 148 3.95 9.19 -13.87
N ASP A 149 4.70 10.04 -13.15
CA ASP A 149 4.82 10.02 -11.70
C ASP A 149 3.92 11.09 -11.09
N ARG A 150 3.30 10.77 -9.95
CA ARG A 150 2.44 11.70 -9.21
C ARG A 150 2.56 11.50 -7.71
N TRP A 151 2.48 12.62 -7.02
CA TRP A 151 2.33 12.67 -5.59
C TRP A 151 0.90 13.08 -5.23
N GLY A 152 0.38 12.51 -4.17
CA GLY A 152 -0.95 12.83 -3.67
C GLY A 152 -1.08 12.62 -2.17
N PHE A 153 -2.18 13.06 -1.62
CA PHE A 153 -2.58 12.77 -0.25
C PHE A 153 -3.16 11.35 -0.18
N TYR A 154 -2.89 10.66 0.92
CA TYR A 154 -3.38 9.31 1.18
C TYR A 154 -4.15 9.25 2.49
N MET A 155 -5.30 8.58 2.47
CA MET A 155 -6.11 8.27 3.63
C MET A 155 -6.61 6.84 3.52
N SER A 156 -6.53 6.08 4.62
CA SER A 156 -7.01 4.70 4.64
C SER A 156 -7.56 4.33 6.01
N PRO A 157 -8.89 4.38 6.19
CA PRO A 157 -9.55 3.75 7.32
C PRO A 157 -9.44 2.22 7.21
N GLU A 158 -9.26 1.58 8.35
CA GLU A 158 -9.18 0.12 8.45
C GLU A 158 -9.84 -0.40 9.72
N VAL A 159 -10.30 -1.64 9.66
CA VAL A 159 -10.80 -2.41 10.80
C VAL A 159 -10.11 -3.75 10.77
N GLY A 160 -9.53 -4.15 11.88
CA GLY A 160 -8.76 -5.38 11.94
C GLY A 160 -8.62 -5.92 13.35
N PHE A 161 -7.83 -6.96 13.47
CA PHE A 161 -7.45 -7.53 14.73
C PHE A 161 -6.04 -8.11 14.70
N ASN A 162 -5.38 -8.09 15.85
CA ASN A 162 -4.20 -8.89 16.12
C ASN A 162 -4.62 -10.05 17.03
N TYR A 163 -4.10 -11.23 16.76
CA TYR A 163 -4.33 -12.43 17.58
C TYR A 163 -3.00 -13.03 17.99
N TYR A 164 -2.73 -13.07 19.29
CA TYR A 164 -1.50 -13.57 19.89
C TYR A 164 -1.74 -14.90 20.62
N PRO A 165 -1.67 -16.05 19.91
CA PRO A 165 -1.91 -17.35 20.50
C PRO A 165 -0.77 -17.83 21.41
N TRP A 166 0.39 -17.18 21.35
CA TRP A 166 1.59 -17.59 22.08
C TRP A 166 2.13 -16.45 22.95
N ALA A 167 2.68 -16.82 24.11
CA ALA A 167 3.31 -15.88 25.04
C ALA A 167 4.59 -15.20 24.48
N ASN A 168 5.09 -15.64 23.34
CA ASN A 168 6.31 -15.09 22.71
C ASN A 168 6.08 -13.76 21.98
N GLY A 169 4.86 -13.23 21.98
CA GLY A 169 4.54 -11.96 21.34
C GLY A 169 4.45 -11.97 19.81
N VAL A 170 4.53 -13.14 19.20
CA VAL A 170 4.26 -13.30 17.76
C VAL A 170 2.79 -13.69 17.59
N GLY A 171 2.09 -13.01 16.71
CA GLY A 171 0.69 -13.23 16.44
C GLY A 171 0.33 -13.07 14.97
N PHE A 172 -0.95 -13.23 14.70
CA PHE A 172 -1.53 -13.04 13.38
C PHE A 172 -2.20 -11.68 13.30
N HIS A 173 -2.05 -11.01 12.18
CA HIS A 173 -2.75 -9.78 11.86
C HIS A 173 -3.69 -9.99 10.69
N MET A 174 -4.91 -9.47 10.82
CA MET A 174 -5.87 -9.40 9.73
C MET A 174 -6.61 -8.07 9.77
N ALA A 175 -6.74 -7.43 8.62
CA ALA A 175 -7.49 -6.17 8.50
C ALA A 175 -8.21 -6.07 7.16
N LEU A 176 -9.38 -5.42 7.19
CA LEU A 176 -10.08 -4.89 6.03
C LEU A 176 -9.83 -3.40 5.96
N TYR A 177 -9.55 -2.88 4.78
CA TYR A 177 -9.28 -1.46 4.58
C TYR A 177 -9.97 -0.91 3.35
N TYR A 178 -10.26 0.37 3.41
CA TYR A 178 -10.55 1.20 2.26
C TYR A 178 -9.40 2.22 2.13
N SER A 179 -8.98 2.54 0.92
CA SER A 179 -7.97 3.57 0.71
C SER A 179 -8.41 4.58 -0.34
N PHE A 180 -8.08 5.83 -0.08
CA PHE A 180 -8.31 6.96 -0.95
C PHE A 180 -7.00 7.70 -1.16
N ALA A 181 -6.66 7.99 -2.42
CA ALA A 181 -5.52 8.84 -2.75
C ALA A 181 -5.87 9.85 -3.83
N THR A 182 -5.31 11.07 -3.72
CA THR A 182 -5.59 12.19 -4.63
C THR A 182 -4.66 12.23 -5.85
N ASN A 183 -3.96 11.14 -6.14
CA ASN A 183 -3.06 11.04 -7.27
C ASN A 183 -3.84 11.11 -8.59
N LYS A 184 -3.53 12.11 -9.40
CA LYS A 184 -4.19 12.33 -10.69
C LYS A 184 -3.36 11.69 -11.81
N CYS A 185 -3.99 10.83 -12.59
CA CYS A 185 -3.42 10.33 -13.83
C CYS A 185 -4.06 11.03 -15.03
N ASN A 186 -3.24 11.50 -15.97
CA ASN A 186 -3.69 12.07 -17.21
C ASN A 186 -2.77 11.58 -18.33
N ILE A 187 -2.99 10.34 -18.75
CA ILE A 187 -2.21 9.69 -19.80
C ILE A 187 -3.13 9.46 -21.00
N MET A 188 -2.91 10.22 -22.07
CA MET A 188 -3.70 10.16 -23.32
C MET A 188 -5.22 10.24 -23.06
N SER A 189 -5.95 9.16 -23.33
CA SER A 189 -7.41 9.09 -23.16
C SER A 189 -7.85 8.73 -21.73
N TYR A 190 -6.92 8.41 -20.84
CA TYR A 190 -7.23 8.00 -19.47
C TYR A 190 -7.07 9.16 -18.50
N LYS A 191 -8.19 9.58 -17.92
CA LYS A 191 -8.24 10.64 -16.91
C LYS A 191 -8.74 10.04 -15.59
N GLN A 192 -7.89 10.03 -14.58
CA GLN A 192 -8.21 9.58 -13.23
C GLN A 192 -7.93 10.72 -12.26
N SER A 193 -8.90 11.08 -11.45
CA SER A 193 -8.75 12.16 -10.46
C SER A 193 -8.36 11.66 -9.07
N THR A 194 -8.76 10.45 -8.73
CA THR A 194 -8.57 9.85 -7.41
C THR A 194 -8.34 8.35 -7.54
N LEU A 195 -7.55 7.77 -6.65
CA LEU A 195 -7.37 6.33 -6.54
C LEU A 195 -8.11 5.81 -5.32
N ASN A 196 -9.11 4.97 -5.56
CA ASN A 196 -9.88 4.33 -4.51
C ASN A 196 -9.65 2.82 -4.58
N ASN A 197 -9.36 2.20 -3.44
CA ASN A 197 -9.22 0.76 -3.36
C ASN A 197 -9.92 0.24 -2.10
N ILE A 198 -10.44 -0.97 -2.20
CA ILE A 198 -10.84 -1.79 -1.05
C ILE A 198 -9.99 -3.04 -1.03
N GLY A 199 -9.69 -3.56 0.13
CA GLY A 199 -8.91 -4.78 0.20
C GLY A 199 -8.76 -5.31 1.60
N PHE A 200 -7.94 -6.34 1.72
CA PHE A 200 -7.60 -6.93 3.00
C PHE A 200 -6.09 -7.12 3.15
N ARG A 201 -5.67 -7.21 4.37
CA ARG A 201 -4.30 -7.48 4.80
C ARG A 201 -4.27 -8.73 5.65
N LEU A 202 -3.29 -9.57 5.42
CA LEU A 202 -3.02 -10.78 6.20
C LEU A 202 -1.53 -10.82 6.51
N GLY A 203 -1.17 -10.98 7.76
CA GLY A 203 0.23 -10.94 8.12
C GLY A 203 0.54 -11.40 9.53
N VAL A 204 1.71 -10.99 9.97
CA VAL A 204 2.27 -11.34 11.27
C VAL A 204 2.37 -10.07 12.11
N ALA A 205 1.93 -10.18 13.36
CA ALA A 205 2.03 -9.16 14.39
C ALA A 205 3.14 -9.50 15.39
N PHE A 206 3.90 -8.49 15.81
CA PHE A 206 4.99 -8.58 16.78
C PHE A 206 4.79 -7.60 17.93
#